data_1d1bfaea30986f33dc612845c625e626
#
_entry.id   1d1bfaea30986f33dc612845c625e626
#
_cell.length_a   1.000
_cell.length_b   1.000
_cell.length_c   1.000
_cell.angle_alpha   90.00
_cell.angle_beta   90.00
_cell.angle_gamma   90.00
#
_symmetry.space_group_name_H-M   'P 1'
#
loop_
_entity.id
_entity.type
_entity.pdbx_description
1 polymer ?
#
loop_
_entity_poly.entity_id
_entity_poly.type
_entity_poly.pdbx_seq_one_letter_code
_entity_poly.pdbx_strand_id
1 'polypeptide(L)'
;MPILRYKFGQERGIVKENAGFDDSIFRDQYVQALRLTNAFVRDKESETLKCVAFCGDRGEGKTSCMTTTQGIIEQVKEKSDAYSYVDKIGCKDLANTKCSVVEVTDPSFFDDSHNILQITIGKLYNSYRRKQEECKVDYGKKNKLLETFSRVNASLLTLQKDDIDSMNDLHRLAVLATGITLRDQIAELVKEYLNFMGADILIVPIDDIDLNIAYAYRMCEQIRKYLCVPQCVVVPQSENRAVTVCGGKCFRGDNKKS
;
A
#
# COMPACT_ATOMS: atom_id res chain seq x y z
N MET A 1 14.20 -38.29 15.17
CA MET A 1 14.11 -37.10 14.33
C MET A 1 12.74 -36.47 14.56
N PRO A 2 12.63 -35.21 15.00
CA PRO A 2 11.34 -34.55 15.12
C PRO A 2 10.80 -34.27 13.73
N ILE A 3 9.59 -34.76 13.44
CA ILE A 3 8.89 -34.51 12.17
C ILE A 3 8.20 -33.18 12.32
N LEU A 4 8.69 -32.17 11.62
CA LEU A 4 8.00 -30.86 11.45
C LEU A 4 6.77 -31.06 10.55
N ARG A 5 5.58 -31.07 11.14
CA ARG A 5 4.33 -31.11 10.39
C ARG A 5 3.90 -29.66 10.10
N TYR A 6 4.16 -29.19 8.89
CA TYR A 6 3.54 -27.96 8.37
C TYR A 6 2.09 -28.24 7.99
N LYS A 7 1.15 -27.55 8.61
CA LYS A 7 -0.23 -27.46 8.11
C LYS A 7 -0.25 -26.40 7.01
N PHE A 8 -0.24 -26.85 5.77
CA PHE A 8 -0.59 -25.97 4.64
C PHE A 8 -2.09 -25.63 4.74
N GLY A 9 -2.45 -24.35 4.77
CA GLY A 9 -3.81 -23.91 4.48
C GLY A 9 -4.54 -23.12 5.56
N GLN A 10 -3.92 -22.71 6.64
CA GLN A 10 -4.54 -21.78 7.58
C GLN A 10 -3.51 -20.76 8.07
N GLU A 11 -3.89 -19.48 7.87
CA GLU A 11 -3.25 -18.28 8.36
C GLU A 11 -2.04 -17.79 7.55
N ARG A 12 -2.30 -16.87 6.65
CA ARG A 12 -1.32 -15.89 6.19
C ARG A 12 -0.69 -15.26 7.42
N GLY A 13 0.56 -15.55 7.64
CA GLY A 13 1.57 -15.05 8.56
C GLY A 13 1.24 -14.03 9.63
N ILE A 14 0.16 -14.19 10.37
CA ILE A 14 -0.06 -13.42 11.58
C ILE A 14 0.84 -14.04 12.65
N VAL A 15 1.73 -13.23 13.21
CA VAL A 15 2.48 -13.59 14.41
C VAL A 15 1.46 -14.07 15.44
N LYS A 16 1.52 -15.37 15.80
CA LYS A 16 0.67 -15.89 16.88
C LYS A 16 0.93 -15.06 18.12
N GLU A 17 -0.11 -14.75 18.86
CA GLU A 17 -0.11 -13.89 20.07
C GLU A 17 0.96 -14.21 21.12
N ASN A 18 1.70 -15.34 20.98
CA ASN A 18 2.72 -15.80 21.91
C ASN A 18 4.15 -15.91 21.34
N ALA A 19 4.39 -15.60 20.06
CA ALA A 19 5.75 -15.50 19.53
C ALA A 19 6.15 -14.02 19.56
N GLY A 20 7.13 -13.67 20.37
CA GLY A 20 7.68 -12.32 20.43
C GLY A 20 8.13 -11.87 19.04
N PHE A 21 7.93 -10.61 18.70
CA PHE A 21 8.36 -10.05 17.40
C PHE A 21 9.86 -10.26 17.12
N ASP A 22 10.65 -10.53 18.15
CA ASP A 22 12.09 -10.79 18.07
C ASP A 22 12.43 -12.23 17.60
N ASP A 23 11.48 -13.18 17.63
CA ASP A 23 11.72 -14.60 17.37
C ASP A 23 11.48 -15.01 15.91
N SER A 24 11.12 -14.08 15.06
CA SER A 24 10.85 -14.33 13.64
C SER A 24 12.13 -14.51 12.83
N ILE A 25 12.15 -15.50 11.93
CA ILE A 25 13.24 -15.70 10.96
C ILE A 25 13.40 -14.51 9.99
N PHE A 26 12.37 -13.70 9.82
CA PHE A 26 12.35 -12.50 8.97
C PHE A 26 12.49 -11.20 9.77
N ARG A 27 12.97 -11.30 11.03
CA ARG A 27 13.09 -10.16 11.93
C ARG A 27 13.83 -8.97 11.30
N ASP A 28 14.97 -9.23 10.69
CA ASP A 28 15.80 -8.16 10.12
C ASP A 28 15.13 -7.46 8.95
N GLN A 29 14.39 -8.21 8.13
CA GLN A 29 13.66 -7.68 6.98
C GLN A 29 12.52 -6.74 7.42
N TYR A 30 11.65 -7.19 8.33
CA TYR A 30 10.57 -6.31 8.77
C TYR A 30 11.03 -5.17 9.68
N VAL A 31 12.11 -5.33 10.45
CA VAL A 31 12.73 -4.21 11.18
C VAL A 31 13.24 -3.15 10.23
N GLN A 32 13.89 -3.55 9.13
CA GLN A 32 14.32 -2.59 8.11
C GLN A 32 13.14 -1.91 7.44
N ALA A 33 12.06 -2.65 7.11
CA ALA A 33 10.85 -2.09 6.53
C ALA A 33 10.19 -1.08 7.48
N LEU A 34 10.09 -1.40 8.78
CA LEU A 34 9.57 -0.46 9.79
C LEU A 34 10.43 0.80 9.92
N ARG A 35 11.76 0.67 9.87
CA ARG A 35 12.67 1.84 9.90
C ARG A 35 12.52 2.73 8.67
N LEU A 36 12.34 2.15 7.48
CA LEU A 36 12.04 2.93 6.27
C LEU A 36 10.68 3.61 6.37
N THR A 37 9.67 2.88 6.81
CA THR A 37 8.33 3.44 7.03
C THR A 37 8.40 4.60 8.02
N ASN A 38 9.17 4.45 9.12
CA ASN A 38 9.40 5.55 10.08
C ASN A 38 10.03 6.79 9.43
N ALA A 39 11.01 6.60 8.53
CA ALA A 39 11.59 7.72 7.80
C ALA A 39 10.57 8.41 6.88
N PHE A 40 9.69 7.63 6.22
CA PHE A 40 8.62 8.17 5.39
C PHE A 40 7.52 8.86 6.19
N VAL A 41 7.23 8.39 7.39
CA VAL A 41 6.32 9.07 8.34
C VAL A 41 6.86 10.45 8.70
N ARG A 42 8.16 10.58 8.95
CA ARG A 42 8.81 11.86 9.24
C ARG A 42 8.69 12.85 8.07
N ASP A 43 8.77 12.35 6.84
CA ASP A 43 8.69 13.14 5.60
C ASP A 43 7.33 12.96 4.91
N LYS A 44 6.25 12.84 5.69
CA LYS A 44 4.92 12.47 5.17
C LYS A 44 4.33 13.45 4.17
N GLU A 45 4.65 14.73 4.30
CA GLU A 45 4.13 15.80 3.42
C GLU A 45 4.89 15.91 2.08
N SER A 46 6.01 15.23 1.93
CA SER A 46 6.77 15.22 0.67
C SER A 46 6.01 14.50 -0.44
N GLU A 47 6.14 15.00 -1.67
CA GLU A 47 5.61 14.38 -2.90
C GLU A 47 6.54 13.32 -3.49
N THR A 48 7.59 12.94 -2.76
CA THR A 48 8.51 11.89 -3.21
C THR A 48 7.85 10.51 -3.10
N LEU A 49 8.30 9.56 -3.93
CA LEU A 49 7.85 8.18 -3.86
C LEU A 49 8.26 7.56 -2.51
N LYS A 50 7.28 7.23 -1.69
CA LYS A 50 7.45 6.49 -0.44
C LYS A 50 7.09 5.04 -0.71
N CYS A 51 8.11 4.21 -1.00
CA CYS A 51 7.94 2.82 -1.38
C CYS A 51 8.85 1.91 -0.55
N VAL A 52 8.26 0.90 0.08
CA VAL A 52 8.95 -0.17 0.82
C VAL A 52 8.73 -1.48 0.07
N ALA A 53 9.67 -1.89 -0.77
CA ALA A 53 9.53 -3.09 -1.59
C ALA A 53 10.13 -4.34 -0.92
N PHE A 54 9.34 -5.41 -0.86
CA PHE A 54 9.81 -6.74 -0.47
C PHE A 54 10.16 -7.53 -1.73
N CYS A 55 11.45 -7.79 -1.93
CA CYS A 55 11.97 -8.48 -3.11
C CYS A 55 12.69 -9.78 -2.71
N GLY A 56 12.55 -10.81 -3.54
CA GLY A 56 13.20 -12.12 -3.33
C GLY A 56 12.62 -13.16 -4.27
N ASP A 57 13.19 -14.36 -4.26
CA ASP A 57 12.72 -15.46 -5.09
C ASP A 57 11.40 -16.07 -4.55
N ARG A 58 10.74 -16.87 -5.36
CA ARG A 58 9.49 -17.52 -4.96
C ARG A 58 9.72 -18.44 -3.75
N GLY A 59 8.85 -18.34 -2.75
CA GLY A 59 8.97 -19.15 -1.52
C GLY A 59 9.87 -18.56 -0.44
N GLU A 60 10.55 -17.43 -0.65
CA GLU A 60 11.41 -16.78 0.35
C GLU A 60 10.64 -16.01 1.46
N GLY A 61 9.33 -16.16 1.51
CA GLY A 61 8.51 -15.60 2.60
C GLY A 61 8.20 -14.10 2.49
N LYS A 62 8.28 -13.52 1.29
CA LYS A 62 7.97 -12.10 1.03
C LYS A 62 6.60 -11.68 1.55
N THR A 63 5.55 -12.44 1.18
CA THR A 63 4.17 -12.18 1.62
C THR A 63 4.05 -12.25 3.14
N SER A 64 4.69 -13.24 3.79
CA SER A 64 4.71 -13.35 5.25
C SER A 64 5.39 -12.15 5.89
N CYS A 65 6.52 -11.71 5.34
CA CYS A 65 7.26 -10.56 5.85
C CYS A 65 6.46 -9.25 5.67
N MET A 66 5.86 -9.04 4.51
CA MET A 66 4.99 -7.89 4.22
C MET A 66 3.78 -7.88 5.16
N THR A 67 3.08 -9.01 5.30
CA THR A 67 1.88 -9.13 6.15
C THR A 67 2.22 -8.93 7.62
N THR A 68 3.36 -9.46 8.10
CA THR A 68 3.84 -9.23 9.47
C THR A 68 4.13 -7.75 9.70
N THR A 69 4.82 -7.09 8.78
CA THR A 69 5.10 -5.65 8.86
C THR A 69 3.80 -4.83 8.95
N GLN A 70 2.81 -5.15 8.12
CA GLN A 70 1.50 -4.52 8.14
C GLN A 70 0.79 -4.76 9.47
N GLY A 71 0.74 -6.00 9.93
CA GLY A 71 0.11 -6.36 11.20
C GLY A 71 0.73 -5.61 12.39
N ILE A 72 2.06 -5.42 12.40
CA ILE A 72 2.73 -4.60 13.41
C ILE A 72 2.24 -3.15 13.30
N ILE A 73 2.22 -2.55 12.11
CA ILE A 73 1.79 -1.16 11.89
C ILE A 73 0.33 -0.95 12.33
N GLU A 74 -0.56 -1.89 12.00
CA GLU A 74 -1.98 -1.83 12.38
C GLU A 74 -2.20 -1.93 13.91
N GLN A 75 -1.34 -2.69 14.58
CA GLN A 75 -1.42 -2.92 16.02
C GLN A 75 -0.71 -1.83 16.84
N VAL A 76 -0.02 -0.89 16.22
CA VAL A 76 0.62 0.24 16.93
C VAL A 76 -0.46 1.15 17.50
N LYS A 77 -0.74 0.94 18.80
CA LYS A 77 -1.62 1.78 19.62
C LYS A 77 -0.90 2.05 20.93
N GLU A 78 -1.21 3.15 21.57
CA GLU A 78 -0.65 3.45 22.90
C GLU A 78 -0.74 2.24 23.83
N LYS A 79 0.41 1.89 24.44
CA LYS A 79 0.55 0.78 25.40
C LYS A 79 0.36 -0.64 24.81
N SER A 80 0.36 -0.80 23.48
CA SER A 80 0.38 -2.13 22.87
C SER A 80 1.79 -2.71 22.82
N ASP A 81 1.89 -4.02 22.69
CA ASP A 81 3.20 -4.69 22.50
C ASP A 81 3.87 -4.23 21.20
N ALA A 82 3.09 -3.99 20.14
CA ALA A 82 3.58 -3.42 18.89
C ALA A 82 4.16 -2.01 19.08
N TYR A 83 3.51 -1.15 19.87
CA TYR A 83 4.04 0.17 20.22
C TYR A 83 5.40 0.05 20.91
N SER A 84 5.48 -0.78 21.96
CA SER A 84 6.70 -1.00 22.73
C SER A 84 7.82 -1.56 21.86
N TYR A 85 7.51 -2.46 20.95
CA TYR A 85 8.45 -3.04 20.00
C TYR A 85 8.97 -1.99 19.02
N VAL A 86 8.08 -1.23 18.38
CA VAL A 86 8.41 -0.20 17.38
C VAL A 86 9.24 0.93 18.01
N ASP A 87 8.94 1.32 19.24
CA ASP A 87 9.74 2.28 20.00
C ASP A 87 11.14 1.72 20.34
N LYS A 88 11.23 0.46 20.81
CA LYS A 88 12.49 -0.24 21.12
C LYS A 88 13.45 -0.30 19.93
N ILE A 89 12.96 -0.49 18.72
CA ILE A 89 13.79 -0.52 17.50
C ILE A 89 14.13 0.88 16.95
N GLY A 90 13.73 1.95 17.66
CA GLY A 90 14.04 3.34 17.34
C GLY A 90 13.10 4.00 16.33
N CYS A 91 11.92 3.44 16.10
CA CYS A 91 10.92 3.95 15.16
C CYS A 91 9.87 4.83 15.85
N LYS A 92 10.30 5.85 16.57
CA LYS A 92 9.44 6.71 17.43
C LYS A 92 8.38 7.49 16.64
N ASP A 93 8.71 7.98 15.45
CA ASP A 93 7.74 8.72 14.63
C ASP A 93 6.60 7.79 14.21
N LEU A 94 6.91 6.56 13.78
CA LEU A 94 5.92 5.54 13.44
C LEU A 94 5.09 5.11 14.66
N ALA A 95 5.71 4.93 15.82
CA ALA A 95 5.02 4.58 17.07
C ALA A 95 3.96 5.61 17.46
N ASN A 96 4.18 6.89 17.17
CA ASN A 96 3.26 7.99 17.50
C ASN A 96 2.35 8.43 16.35
N THR A 97 2.33 7.68 15.24
CA THR A 97 1.55 8.01 14.04
C THR A 97 0.43 7.01 13.84
N LYS A 98 -0.77 7.50 13.58
CA LYS A 98 -1.91 6.65 13.25
C LYS A 98 -1.86 6.29 11.76
N CYS A 99 -1.63 5.01 11.49
CA CYS A 99 -1.62 4.49 10.12
C CYS A 99 -2.98 3.88 9.76
N SER A 100 -3.43 4.13 8.54
CA SER A 100 -4.54 3.40 7.91
C SER A 100 -3.96 2.45 6.88
N VAL A 101 -4.06 1.15 7.14
CA VAL A 101 -3.57 0.12 6.20
C VAL A 101 -4.74 -0.35 5.35
N VAL A 102 -4.57 -0.31 4.04
CA VAL A 102 -5.56 -0.84 3.08
C VAL A 102 -5.42 -2.35 3.00
N GLU A 103 -6.51 -3.04 2.74
CA GLU A 103 -6.47 -4.48 2.46
C GLU A 103 -5.50 -4.79 1.31
N VAL A 104 -4.69 -5.85 1.47
CA VAL A 104 -3.67 -6.24 0.48
C VAL A 104 -4.29 -6.39 -0.91
N THR A 105 -3.71 -5.73 -1.88
CA THR A 105 -4.10 -5.87 -3.28
C THR A 105 -3.22 -6.93 -3.93
N ASP A 106 -3.85 -7.99 -4.41
CA ASP A 106 -3.21 -9.02 -5.22
C ASP A 106 -3.70 -8.87 -6.67
N PRO A 107 -2.84 -8.40 -7.58
CA PRO A 107 -3.21 -8.16 -8.97
C PRO A 107 -3.62 -9.43 -9.74
N SER A 108 -3.25 -10.61 -9.27
CA SER A 108 -3.59 -11.89 -9.90
C SER A 108 -5.09 -12.22 -9.88
N PHE A 109 -5.84 -11.60 -8.97
CA PHE A 109 -7.30 -11.79 -8.87
C PHE A 109 -8.12 -10.85 -9.77
N PHE A 110 -7.47 -9.99 -10.54
CA PHE A 110 -8.17 -8.99 -11.35
C PHE A 110 -7.93 -9.22 -12.85
N ASP A 111 -8.97 -8.98 -13.65
CA ASP A 111 -8.89 -9.07 -15.09
C ASP A 111 -7.98 -7.97 -15.67
N ASP A 112 -7.46 -8.22 -16.87
CA ASP A 112 -6.56 -7.31 -17.60
C ASP A 112 -7.13 -5.90 -17.84
N SER A 113 -8.46 -5.76 -17.78
CA SER A 113 -9.16 -4.47 -17.91
C SER A 113 -9.03 -3.56 -16.68
N HIS A 114 -8.65 -4.11 -15.51
CA HIS A 114 -8.54 -3.34 -14.28
C HIS A 114 -7.14 -2.75 -14.13
N ASN A 115 -7.07 -1.49 -13.72
CA ASN A 115 -5.80 -0.89 -13.36
C ASN A 115 -5.62 -0.84 -11.84
N ILE A 116 -4.37 -0.83 -11.38
CA ILE A 116 -4.02 -0.85 -9.95
C ILE A 116 -4.63 0.33 -9.17
N LEU A 117 -4.83 1.48 -9.82
CA LEU A 117 -5.44 2.65 -9.18
C LEU A 117 -6.91 2.42 -8.90
N GLN A 118 -7.66 1.87 -9.85
CA GLN A 118 -9.09 1.57 -9.64
C GLN A 118 -9.28 0.58 -8.51
N ILE A 119 -8.44 -0.46 -8.48
CA ILE A 119 -8.46 -1.47 -7.43
C ILE A 119 -8.17 -0.81 -6.08
N THR A 120 -7.12 0.00 -6.00
CA THR A 120 -6.74 0.71 -4.77
C THR A 120 -7.87 1.64 -4.30
N ILE A 121 -8.46 2.43 -5.20
CA ILE A 121 -9.56 3.34 -4.88
C ILE A 121 -10.81 2.57 -4.47
N GLY A 122 -11.11 1.45 -5.11
CA GLY A 122 -12.19 0.54 -4.73
C GLY A 122 -12.02 -0.01 -3.31
N LYS A 123 -10.79 -0.38 -2.93
CA LYS A 123 -10.47 -0.83 -1.57
C LYS A 123 -10.59 0.28 -0.53
N LEU A 124 -10.14 1.51 -0.86
CA LEU A 124 -10.37 2.67 -0.01
C LEU A 124 -11.88 2.92 0.22
N TYR A 125 -12.67 2.81 -0.85
CA TYR A 125 -14.12 2.96 -0.76
C TYR A 125 -14.77 1.86 0.10
N ASN A 126 -14.33 0.61 -0.01
CA ASN A 126 -14.80 -0.48 0.83
C ASN A 126 -14.44 -0.26 2.31
N SER A 127 -13.23 0.19 2.61
CA SER A 127 -12.80 0.54 3.97
C SER A 127 -13.62 1.70 4.55
N TYR A 128 -13.92 2.72 3.72
CA TYR A 128 -14.83 3.79 4.08
C TYR A 128 -16.23 3.25 4.44
N ARG A 129 -16.80 2.36 3.62
CA ARG A 129 -18.13 1.78 3.87
C ARG A 129 -18.19 1.01 5.19
N ARG A 130 -17.20 0.15 5.45
CA ARG A 130 -17.10 -0.61 6.71
C ARG A 130 -17.11 0.35 7.92
N LYS A 131 -16.27 1.38 7.89
CA LYS A 131 -16.19 2.34 9.00
C LYS A 131 -17.47 3.15 9.17
N GLN A 132 -18.18 3.47 8.10
CA GLN A 132 -19.46 4.17 8.15
C GLN A 132 -20.54 3.34 8.85
N GLU A 133 -20.51 2.01 8.69
CA GLU A 133 -21.44 1.09 9.35
C GLU A 133 -21.16 0.96 10.85
N GLU A 134 -19.91 1.10 11.27
CA GLU A 134 -19.45 0.93 12.66
C GLU A 134 -19.61 2.20 13.52
N CYS A 135 -19.55 3.38 12.93
CA CYS A 135 -19.47 4.65 13.66
C CYS A 135 -20.49 5.68 13.18
N LYS A 136 -21.01 6.50 14.12
CA LYS A 136 -21.68 7.77 13.76
C LYS A 136 -20.62 8.74 13.24
N VAL A 137 -20.65 9.02 11.96
CA VAL A 137 -19.67 9.85 11.29
C VAL A 137 -20.22 11.27 11.05
N ASP A 138 -19.34 12.26 11.11
CA ASP A 138 -19.61 13.65 10.74
C ASP A 138 -20.05 13.73 9.27
N TYR A 139 -21.24 14.28 9.04
CA TYR A 139 -21.85 14.43 7.72
C TYR A 139 -21.02 15.26 6.76
N GLY A 140 -20.30 16.29 7.28
CA GLY A 140 -19.45 17.15 6.45
C GLY A 140 -18.27 16.40 5.86
N LYS A 141 -17.56 15.64 6.69
CA LYS A 141 -16.42 14.81 6.27
C LYS A 141 -16.84 13.71 5.29
N LYS A 142 -18.00 13.09 5.54
CA LYS A 142 -18.58 12.07 4.67
C LYS A 142 -18.86 12.61 3.27
N ASN A 143 -19.57 13.74 3.15
CA ASN A 143 -19.96 14.30 1.85
C ASN A 143 -18.73 14.69 1.05
N LYS A 144 -17.76 15.37 1.67
CA LYS A 144 -16.53 15.79 1.02
C LYS A 144 -15.73 14.60 0.47
N LEU A 145 -15.61 13.53 1.26
CA LEU A 145 -14.93 12.31 0.81
C LEU A 145 -15.66 11.65 -0.37
N LEU A 146 -17.00 11.54 -0.32
CA LEU A 146 -17.79 10.97 -1.42
C LEU A 146 -17.68 11.79 -2.71
N GLU A 147 -17.70 13.12 -2.61
CA GLU A 147 -17.44 14.01 -3.75
C GLU A 147 -16.07 13.76 -4.38
N THR A 148 -15.05 13.60 -3.55
CA THR A 148 -13.69 13.33 -4.01
C THR A 148 -13.58 11.96 -4.67
N PHE A 149 -14.21 10.91 -4.11
CA PHE A 149 -14.32 9.60 -4.76
C PHE A 149 -14.99 9.69 -6.14
N SER A 150 -16.12 10.41 -6.24
CA SER A 150 -16.85 10.59 -7.50
C SER A 150 -15.98 11.27 -8.56
N ARG A 151 -15.26 12.32 -8.19
CA ARG A 151 -14.39 13.10 -9.09
C ARG A 151 -13.22 12.23 -9.60
N VAL A 152 -12.52 11.51 -8.71
CA VAL A 152 -11.43 10.61 -9.10
C VAL A 152 -11.94 9.49 -10.00
N ASN A 153 -13.07 8.87 -9.67
CA ASN A 153 -13.66 7.81 -10.50
C ASN A 153 -14.05 8.32 -11.90
N ALA A 154 -14.64 9.50 -12.01
CA ALA A 154 -14.96 10.12 -13.30
C ALA A 154 -13.70 10.35 -14.16
N SER A 155 -12.61 10.82 -13.53
CA SER A 155 -11.33 11.02 -14.21
C SER A 155 -10.71 9.70 -14.68
N LEU A 156 -10.77 8.64 -13.88
CA LEU A 156 -10.29 7.31 -14.26
C LEU A 156 -11.09 6.73 -15.44
N LEU A 157 -12.41 6.85 -15.43
CA LEU A 157 -13.27 6.42 -16.53
C LEU A 157 -12.99 7.19 -17.83
N THR A 158 -12.65 8.48 -17.73
CA THR A 158 -12.26 9.29 -18.89
C THR A 158 -10.96 8.80 -19.51
N LEU A 159 -9.98 8.40 -18.68
CA LEU A 159 -8.67 7.90 -19.14
C LEU A 159 -8.72 6.47 -19.68
N GLN A 160 -9.79 5.72 -19.41
CA GLN A 160 -9.95 4.33 -19.90
C GLN A 160 -10.60 4.22 -21.29
N LYS A 161 -11.10 5.31 -21.84
CA LYS A 161 -11.69 5.28 -23.18
C LYS A 161 -10.57 5.09 -24.21
N ASP A 162 -10.45 3.83 -24.68
CA ASP A 162 -9.35 3.34 -25.53
C ASP A 162 -9.30 3.92 -26.95
N ASP A 163 -10.32 4.66 -27.38
CA ASP A 163 -10.47 5.12 -28.77
C ASP A 163 -9.95 6.56 -28.97
N ILE A 164 -8.71 6.80 -28.54
CA ILE A 164 -8.06 8.13 -28.69
C ILE A 164 -7.93 8.52 -30.18
N ASP A 165 -7.80 7.55 -31.07
CA ASP A 165 -7.61 7.82 -32.50
C ASP A 165 -8.90 8.24 -33.22
N SER A 166 -10.07 7.89 -32.70
CA SER A 166 -11.37 8.34 -33.22
C SER A 166 -11.88 9.64 -32.60
N MET A 167 -11.17 10.21 -31.62
CA MET A 167 -11.58 11.40 -30.87
C MET A 167 -11.20 12.68 -31.61
N ASN A 168 -12.06 13.69 -31.52
CA ASN A 168 -11.72 15.03 -31.99
C ASN A 168 -10.64 15.68 -31.08
N ASP A 169 -9.94 16.72 -31.58
CA ASP A 169 -8.82 17.35 -30.90
C ASP A 169 -9.16 17.89 -29.51
N LEU A 170 -10.36 18.43 -29.31
CA LEU A 170 -10.83 18.93 -28.01
C LEU A 170 -10.99 17.80 -26.99
N HIS A 171 -11.47 16.65 -27.43
CA HIS A 171 -11.59 15.48 -26.55
C HIS A 171 -10.22 14.91 -26.16
N ARG A 172 -9.26 14.90 -27.08
CA ARG A 172 -7.86 14.54 -26.78
C ARG A 172 -7.25 15.47 -25.75
N LEU A 173 -7.46 16.78 -25.88
CA LEU A 173 -7.01 17.78 -24.89
C LEU A 173 -7.68 17.56 -23.52
N ALA A 174 -8.96 17.23 -23.48
CA ALA A 174 -9.66 16.92 -22.22
C ALA A 174 -9.09 15.68 -21.53
N VAL A 175 -8.76 14.60 -22.29
CA VAL A 175 -8.10 13.40 -21.75
C VAL A 175 -6.72 13.74 -21.19
N LEU A 176 -5.91 14.52 -21.92
CA LEU A 176 -4.60 14.96 -21.44
C LEU A 176 -4.70 15.81 -20.18
N ALA A 177 -5.61 16.77 -20.14
CA ALA A 177 -5.86 17.61 -18.96
C ALA A 177 -6.31 16.78 -17.76
N THR A 178 -7.16 15.77 -17.97
CA THR A 178 -7.57 14.83 -16.92
C THR A 178 -6.37 14.05 -16.37
N GLY A 179 -5.48 13.56 -17.23
CA GLY A 179 -4.26 12.87 -16.82
C GLY A 179 -3.32 13.72 -15.96
N ILE A 180 -3.21 15.01 -16.26
CA ILE A 180 -2.40 15.96 -15.48
C ILE A 180 -3.01 16.20 -14.09
N THR A 181 -4.33 16.38 -14.01
CA THR A 181 -5.02 16.71 -12.75
C THR A 181 -5.30 15.50 -11.86
N LEU A 182 -5.27 14.28 -12.41
CA LEU A 182 -5.62 13.06 -11.68
C LEU A 182 -4.72 12.85 -10.44
N ARG A 183 -3.42 13.17 -10.53
CA ARG A 183 -2.50 13.05 -9.40
C ARG A 183 -2.92 13.93 -8.22
N ASP A 184 -3.29 15.18 -8.50
CA ASP A 184 -3.73 16.13 -7.47
C ASP A 184 -5.06 15.69 -6.86
N GLN A 185 -5.97 15.16 -7.68
CA GLN A 185 -7.23 14.59 -7.21
C GLN A 185 -7.02 13.37 -6.30
N ILE A 186 -6.03 12.52 -6.60
CA ILE A 186 -5.66 11.37 -5.75
C ILE A 186 -5.03 11.87 -4.45
N ALA A 187 -4.18 12.89 -4.49
CA ALA A 187 -3.61 13.49 -3.28
C ALA A 187 -4.73 14.05 -2.37
N GLU A 188 -5.71 14.73 -2.94
CA GLU A 188 -6.88 15.21 -2.20
C GLU A 188 -7.72 14.04 -1.66
N LEU A 189 -7.93 12.97 -2.44
CA LEU A 189 -8.64 11.78 -2.00
C LEU A 189 -7.94 11.14 -0.80
N VAL A 190 -6.63 10.95 -0.84
CA VAL A 190 -5.85 10.41 0.28
C VAL A 190 -6.01 11.27 1.53
N LYS A 191 -5.89 12.58 1.40
CA LYS A 191 -6.07 13.54 2.50
C LYS A 191 -7.45 13.44 3.12
N GLU A 192 -8.52 13.48 2.32
CA GLU A 192 -9.89 13.42 2.82
C GLU A 192 -10.22 12.04 3.41
N TYR A 193 -9.69 10.97 2.81
CA TYR A 193 -9.82 9.62 3.35
C TYR A 193 -9.15 9.50 4.73
N LEU A 194 -7.93 9.97 4.88
CA LEU A 194 -7.21 9.96 6.16
C LEU A 194 -7.92 10.81 7.22
N ASN A 195 -8.42 11.99 6.85
CA ASN A 195 -9.22 12.84 7.72
C ASN A 195 -10.50 12.13 8.22
N PHE A 196 -11.17 11.38 7.31
CA PHE A 196 -12.34 10.57 7.66
C PHE A 196 -11.97 9.38 8.57
N MET A 197 -10.88 8.68 8.27
CA MET A 197 -10.39 7.53 9.04
C MET A 197 -9.81 7.96 10.40
N GLY A 198 -9.45 9.22 10.58
CA GLY A 198 -8.75 9.72 11.76
C GLY A 198 -7.31 9.18 11.83
N ALA A 199 -6.66 9.06 10.68
CA ALA A 199 -5.30 8.58 10.50
C ALA A 199 -4.42 9.66 9.86
N ASP A 200 -3.10 9.48 9.95
CA ASP A 200 -2.09 10.43 9.47
C ASP A 200 -1.41 9.95 8.18
N ILE A 201 -1.35 8.63 7.98
CA ILE A 201 -0.65 7.99 6.87
C ILE A 201 -1.48 6.84 6.32
N LEU A 202 -1.50 6.73 4.99
CA LEU A 202 -2.06 5.62 4.24
C LEU A 202 -0.95 4.64 3.86
N ILE A 203 -1.15 3.36 4.16
CA ILE A 203 -0.28 2.26 3.72
C ILE A 203 -1.04 1.45 2.68
N VAL A 204 -0.45 1.31 1.48
CA VAL A 204 -1.05 0.59 0.34
C VAL A 204 -0.21 -0.63 0.00
N PRO A 205 -0.56 -1.82 0.52
CA PRO A 205 0.14 -3.05 0.22
C PRO A 205 -0.31 -3.65 -1.11
N ILE A 206 0.65 -4.13 -1.91
CA ILE A 206 0.42 -4.76 -3.21
C ILE A 206 1.24 -6.04 -3.28
N ASP A 207 0.57 -7.18 -3.33
CA ASP A 207 1.21 -8.49 -3.42
C ASP A 207 1.47 -8.86 -4.89
N ASP A 208 2.52 -9.65 -5.15
CA ASP A 208 2.83 -10.28 -6.42
C ASP A 208 2.66 -9.38 -7.68
N ILE A 209 3.21 -8.17 -7.64
CA ILE A 209 3.07 -7.17 -8.72
C ILE A 209 3.62 -7.65 -10.07
N ASP A 210 4.48 -8.66 -10.07
CA ASP A 210 5.18 -9.20 -11.24
C ASP A 210 4.70 -10.58 -11.70
N LEU A 211 3.64 -11.13 -11.14
CA LEU A 211 3.03 -12.36 -11.64
C LEU A 211 2.61 -12.25 -13.11
N ASN A 212 2.19 -11.07 -13.53
CA ASN A 212 1.93 -10.78 -14.93
C ASN A 212 2.94 -9.76 -15.45
N ILE A 213 4.03 -10.24 -16.06
CA ILE A 213 5.15 -9.41 -16.53
C ILE A 213 4.70 -8.31 -17.50
N ALA A 214 3.70 -8.60 -18.34
CA ALA A 214 3.19 -7.63 -19.32
C ALA A 214 2.56 -6.40 -18.63
N TYR A 215 1.93 -6.60 -17.47
CA TYR A 215 1.26 -5.54 -16.71
C TYR A 215 2.12 -4.96 -15.58
N ALA A 216 3.14 -5.68 -15.11
CA ALA A 216 4.01 -5.24 -14.02
C ALA A 216 4.60 -3.84 -14.27
N TYR A 217 5.13 -3.61 -15.47
CA TYR A 217 5.68 -2.30 -15.83
C TYR A 217 4.60 -1.21 -15.80
N ARG A 218 3.42 -1.48 -16.36
CA ARG A 218 2.28 -0.53 -16.36
C ARG A 218 1.80 -0.23 -14.94
N MET A 219 1.72 -1.24 -14.07
CA MET A 219 1.37 -1.06 -12.66
C MET A 219 2.41 -0.20 -11.92
N CYS A 220 3.70 -0.49 -12.10
CA CYS A 220 4.78 0.33 -11.53
C CYS A 220 4.73 1.79 -12.01
N GLU A 221 4.46 2.01 -13.29
CA GLU A 221 4.29 3.36 -13.85
C GLU A 221 3.08 4.08 -13.24
N GLN A 222 1.95 3.41 -13.04
CA GLN A 222 0.78 3.98 -12.41
C GLN A 222 1.04 4.32 -10.94
N ILE A 223 1.70 3.43 -10.21
CA ILE A 223 2.12 3.70 -8.82
C ILE A 223 3.00 4.95 -8.78
N ARG A 224 4.04 5.00 -9.63
CA ARG A 224 4.96 6.13 -9.68
C ARG A 224 4.27 7.45 -10.04
N LYS A 225 3.35 7.43 -10.99
CA LYS A 225 2.66 8.65 -11.46
C LYS A 225 1.62 9.16 -10.48
N TYR A 226 0.87 8.27 -9.82
CA TYR A 226 -0.37 8.62 -9.14
C TYR A 226 -0.42 8.30 -7.65
N LEU A 227 0.41 7.36 -7.14
CA LEU A 227 0.47 7.06 -5.71
C LEU A 227 1.68 7.68 -5.01
N CYS A 228 2.53 8.42 -5.74
CA CYS A 228 3.55 9.30 -5.16
C CYS A 228 2.93 10.61 -4.70
N VAL A 229 2.10 10.53 -3.69
CA VAL A 229 1.39 11.69 -3.12
C VAL A 229 1.72 11.82 -1.63
N PRO A 230 1.53 13.01 -1.03
CA PRO A 230 1.69 13.18 0.41
C PRO A 230 0.93 12.12 1.21
N GLN A 231 1.45 11.77 2.37
CA GLN A 231 0.81 10.88 3.33
C GLN A 231 0.49 9.46 2.81
N CYS A 232 1.08 9.03 1.69
CA CYS A 232 0.87 7.71 1.10
C CYS A 232 2.20 6.93 1.02
N VAL A 233 2.21 5.70 1.56
CA VAL A 233 3.32 4.75 1.47
C VAL A 233 2.84 3.51 0.74
N VAL A 234 3.51 3.15 -0.35
CA VAL A 234 3.20 1.94 -1.12
C VAL A 234 4.14 0.82 -0.69
N VAL A 235 3.59 -0.37 -0.46
CA VAL A 235 4.34 -1.54 -0.01
C VAL A 235 4.16 -2.67 -1.02
N PRO A 236 4.90 -2.65 -2.15
CA PRO A 236 4.82 -3.69 -3.15
C PRO A 236 5.69 -4.89 -2.79
N GLN A 237 5.25 -6.06 -3.29
CA GLN A 237 6.03 -7.28 -3.30
C GLN A 237 6.33 -7.69 -4.73
N SER A 238 7.55 -8.20 -4.98
CA SER A 238 7.99 -8.62 -6.31
C SER A 238 9.04 -9.75 -6.24
N GLU A 239 9.03 -10.66 -7.21
CA GLU A 239 10.11 -11.64 -7.42
C GLU A 239 11.32 -10.98 -8.11
N ASN A 240 11.09 -9.94 -8.88
CA ASN A 240 12.09 -9.31 -9.73
C ASN A 240 12.55 -7.95 -9.21
N ARG A 241 13.80 -7.60 -9.58
CA ARG A 241 14.40 -6.28 -9.37
C ARG A 241 13.66 -5.14 -10.12
N ALA A 242 12.60 -5.45 -10.87
CA ALA A 242 11.82 -4.48 -11.64
C ALA A 242 11.25 -3.35 -10.76
N VAL A 243 10.91 -3.64 -9.50
CA VAL A 243 10.47 -2.63 -8.53
C VAL A 243 11.57 -1.64 -8.15
N THR A 244 12.85 -2.01 -8.33
CA THR A 244 14.00 -1.11 -8.12
C THR A 244 13.97 0.06 -9.10
N VAL A 245 13.38 -0.12 -10.27
CA VAL A 245 13.21 0.93 -11.30
C VAL A 245 12.26 2.04 -10.81
N CYS A 246 11.38 1.75 -9.87
CA CYS A 246 10.47 2.73 -9.27
C CYS A 246 11.12 3.60 -8.18
N GLY A 247 12.44 3.48 -7.93
CA GLY A 247 13.13 4.29 -6.91
C GLY A 247 12.93 3.81 -5.47
N GLY A 248 12.26 2.68 -5.26
CA GLY A 248 12.10 2.05 -3.96
C GLY A 248 13.40 1.40 -3.46
N LYS A 249 13.64 1.44 -2.15
CA LYS A 249 14.69 0.62 -1.54
C LYS A 249 14.22 -0.83 -1.46
N CYS A 250 14.92 -1.73 -2.17
CA CYS A 250 14.65 -3.15 -2.20
C CYS A 250 15.35 -3.85 -1.02
N PHE A 251 14.63 -4.70 -0.28
CA PHE A 251 15.20 -5.57 0.75
C PHE A 251 15.36 -6.97 0.18
N ARG A 252 16.59 -7.45 0.13
CA ARG A 252 16.92 -8.84 -0.16
C ARG A 252 17.23 -9.55 1.15
N GLY A 253 16.65 -10.68 1.37
CA GLY A 253 17.15 -11.61 2.35
C GLY A 253 18.53 -12.11 1.89
N ASP A 254 19.61 -11.56 2.45
CA ASP A 254 20.94 -12.13 2.26
C ASP A 254 20.98 -13.48 2.98
N ASN A 255 20.57 -14.53 2.29
CA ASN A 255 20.96 -15.88 2.67
C ASN A 255 22.47 -16.01 2.42
N LYS A 256 23.29 -15.58 3.38
CA LYS A 256 24.65 -16.05 3.48
C LYS A 256 24.61 -17.56 3.70
N LYS A 257 24.80 -18.31 2.62
CA LYS A 257 25.23 -19.71 2.72
C LYS A 257 26.57 -19.71 3.42
N SER A 258 26.58 -20.14 4.67
CA SER A 258 27.77 -20.64 5.36
C SER A 258 27.91 -22.14 5.07
#